data_1a2cb48f442b6fddd8fe4eda3922ad8f
#
_entry.id   1a2cb48f442b6fddd8fe4eda3922ad8f
#
_cell.length_a   1.000
_cell.length_b   1.000
_cell.length_c   1.000
_cell.angle_alpha   90.00
_cell.angle_beta   90.00
_cell.angle_gamma   90.00
#
_symmetry.space_group_name_H-M   'P 1'
#
loop_
_entity.id
_entity.type
_entity.pdbx_description
1 polymer ?
#
loop_
_entity_poly.entity_id
_entity_poly.type
_entity_poly.pdbx_seq_one_letter_code
_entity_poly.pdbx_strand_id
1 'polypeptide(L)'
;MKKSIFTICLLALAACKSYEHFGEKISIDNAVQYESVKDRAFKEGSIVTSIEGTILETCPKRGCWMTMATQTDTVFVRFRDYGFFVPTDGAEGKAAIVQGDLFVDTISVRMLQHYAKDAGKSKEEIAKITEPELGLSFTADGVIIKK
;
A
#
# COMPACT_ATOMS: atom_id res chain seq x y z
N MET A 1 61.67 -7.71 14.67
CA MET A 1 60.40 -8.33 14.34
C MET A 1 59.31 -7.26 14.32
N LYS A 2 58.94 -6.77 13.12
CA LYS A 2 57.91 -5.71 12.95
C LYS A 2 56.54 -6.40 12.79
N LYS A 3 55.64 -6.22 13.76
CA LYS A 3 54.26 -6.66 13.66
C LYS A 3 53.47 -5.61 12.90
N SER A 4 53.12 -5.91 11.61
CA SER A 4 52.17 -5.11 10.83
C SER A 4 50.76 -5.39 11.33
N ILE A 5 50.16 -4.39 11.93
CA ILE A 5 48.73 -4.39 12.26
C ILE A 5 47.97 -3.96 10.99
N PHE A 6 47.30 -4.91 10.34
CA PHE A 6 46.46 -4.67 9.19
C PHE A 6 45.09 -4.23 9.71
N THR A 7 44.86 -2.92 9.76
CA THR A 7 43.55 -2.34 10.14
C THR A 7 42.61 -2.52 8.98
N ILE A 8 41.72 -3.50 9.12
CA ILE A 8 40.58 -3.70 8.17
C ILE A 8 39.55 -2.61 8.46
N CYS A 9 39.54 -1.60 7.60
CA CYS A 9 38.52 -0.55 7.61
C CYS A 9 37.20 -1.13 7.02
N LEU A 10 36.28 -1.52 7.90
CA LEU A 10 34.94 -2.02 7.51
C LEU A 10 34.11 -0.81 7.05
N LEU A 11 34.07 -0.53 5.74
CA LEU A 11 33.15 0.44 5.16
C LEU A 11 31.72 -0.09 5.33
N ALA A 12 30.99 0.42 6.31
CA ALA A 12 29.56 0.27 6.41
C ALA A 12 28.89 1.06 5.25
N LEU A 13 28.51 0.36 4.19
CA LEU A 13 27.64 0.88 3.15
C LEU A 13 26.28 1.18 3.78
N ALA A 14 26.06 2.41 4.23
CA ALA A 14 24.73 2.92 4.56
C ALA A 14 23.91 2.93 3.27
N ALA A 15 23.08 1.91 3.06
CA ALA A 15 22.10 1.90 1.99
C ALA A 15 21.12 3.06 2.23
N CYS A 16 21.29 4.17 1.52
CA CYS A 16 20.33 5.27 1.52
C CYS A 16 19.01 4.73 0.98
N LYS A 17 18.02 4.54 1.86
CA LYS A 17 16.65 4.25 1.45
C LYS A 17 16.14 5.49 0.73
N SER A 18 15.93 5.36 -0.57
CA SER A 18 15.37 6.44 -1.40
C SER A 18 13.85 6.26 -1.46
N TYR A 19 13.13 7.36 -1.27
CA TYR A 19 11.67 7.42 -1.27
C TYR A 19 11.19 8.47 -2.27
N GLU A 20 10.05 8.19 -2.91
CA GLU A 20 9.32 9.14 -3.73
C GLU A 20 8.04 9.54 -3.03
N HIS A 21 7.72 10.83 -3.07
CA HIS A 21 6.55 11.41 -2.42
C HIS A 21 5.55 11.92 -3.47
N PHE A 22 4.28 11.63 -3.27
CA PHE A 22 3.17 12.03 -4.13
C PHE A 22 2.05 12.62 -3.27
N GLY A 23 1.40 13.67 -3.75
CA GLY A 23 0.37 14.39 -2.99
C GLY A 23 0.96 15.19 -1.83
N GLU A 24 0.27 15.21 -0.71
CA GLU A 24 0.72 15.89 0.50
C GLU A 24 1.99 15.25 1.07
N LYS A 25 2.79 16.07 1.75
CA LYS A 25 4.00 15.58 2.42
C LYS A 25 3.62 14.84 3.72
N ILE A 26 3.81 13.55 3.72
CA ILE A 26 3.52 12.67 4.86
C ILE A 26 4.81 12.14 5.49
N SER A 27 4.71 11.61 6.74
CA SER A 27 5.84 11.02 7.46
C SER A 27 5.80 9.50 7.42
N ILE A 28 6.95 8.89 7.23
CA ILE A 28 7.15 7.44 7.32
C ILE A 28 6.90 6.94 8.75
N ASP A 29 7.27 7.73 9.75
CA ASP A 29 7.25 7.33 11.16
C ASP A 29 5.82 7.14 11.72
N ASN A 30 4.81 7.67 11.03
CA ASN A 30 3.41 7.56 11.43
C ASN A 30 2.72 6.31 10.88
N ALA A 31 3.39 5.54 10.02
CA ALA A 31 2.79 4.37 9.39
C ALA A 31 2.60 3.23 10.40
N VAL A 32 1.41 2.66 10.38
CA VAL A 32 1.04 1.49 11.18
C VAL A 32 0.63 0.33 10.28
N GLN A 33 0.62 -0.89 10.84
CA GLN A 33 0.07 -2.04 10.14
C GLN A 33 -1.46 -1.89 10.02
N TYR A 34 -2.00 -2.17 8.85
CA TYR A 34 -3.44 -2.13 8.57
C TYR A 34 -4.24 -2.95 9.60
N GLU A 35 -3.74 -4.13 9.95
CA GLU A 35 -4.35 -5.06 10.89
C GLU A 35 -4.55 -4.47 12.29
N SER A 36 -3.73 -3.51 12.67
CA SER A 36 -3.83 -2.84 13.98
C SER A 36 -4.96 -1.81 14.06
N VAL A 37 -5.47 -1.36 12.91
CA VAL A 37 -6.45 -0.27 12.82
C VAL A 37 -7.76 -0.67 12.15
N LYS A 38 -7.81 -1.80 11.44
CA LYS A 38 -8.98 -2.22 10.65
C LYS A 38 -10.26 -2.35 11.49
N ASP A 39 -10.18 -2.99 12.66
CA ASP A 39 -11.36 -3.19 13.52
C ASP A 39 -11.91 -1.86 14.04
N ARG A 40 -11.01 -0.90 14.32
CA ARG A 40 -11.41 0.45 14.70
C ARG A 40 -12.09 1.17 13.53
N ALA A 41 -11.57 1.04 12.32
CA ALA A 41 -12.18 1.63 11.13
C ALA A 41 -13.58 1.05 10.87
N PHE A 42 -13.77 -0.26 11.00
CA PHE A 42 -15.09 -0.88 10.90
C PHE A 42 -16.06 -0.38 11.97
N LYS A 43 -15.61 -0.23 13.21
CA LYS A 43 -16.43 0.23 14.34
C LYS A 43 -16.84 1.70 14.21
N GLU A 44 -15.91 2.56 13.79
CA GLU A 44 -16.12 4.01 13.71
C GLU A 44 -16.66 4.46 12.34
N GLY A 45 -16.63 3.57 11.32
CA GLY A 45 -17.04 3.85 9.95
C GLY A 45 -15.95 4.52 9.11
N SER A 46 -15.12 5.35 9.70
CA SER A 46 -13.95 5.99 9.08
C SER A 46 -12.96 6.46 10.14
N ILE A 47 -11.66 6.37 9.83
CA ILE A 47 -10.58 6.90 10.66
C ILE A 47 -9.51 7.55 9.79
N VAL A 48 -8.91 8.64 10.27
CA VAL A 48 -7.69 9.19 9.68
C VAL A 48 -6.50 8.40 10.21
N THR A 49 -5.68 7.87 9.32
CA THR A 49 -4.53 7.03 9.67
C THR A 49 -3.48 7.03 8.57
N SER A 50 -2.33 6.45 8.87
CA SER A 50 -1.28 6.15 7.90
C SER A 50 -1.00 4.66 7.95
N ILE A 51 -1.11 3.96 6.82
CA ILE A 51 -0.85 2.52 6.72
C ILE A 51 0.25 2.21 5.71
N GLU A 52 0.95 1.11 5.95
CA GLU A 52 1.93 0.57 5.01
C GLU A 52 1.44 -0.72 4.34
N GLY A 53 1.94 -0.97 3.14
CA GLY A 53 1.65 -2.17 2.37
C GLY A 53 2.53 -2.28 1.14
N THR A 54 2.22 -3.27 0.29
CA THR A 54 2.91 -3.49 -0.98
C THR A 54 1.96 -3.17 -2.13
N ILE A 55 2.39 -2.37 -3.09
CA ILE A 55 1.60 -2.04 -4.28
C ILE A 55 1.41 -3.30 -5.12
N LEU A 56 0.17 -3.65 -5.41
CA LEU A 56 -0.20 -4.73 -6.33
C LEU A 56 -0.40 -4.21 -7.75
N GLU A 57 -1.10 -3.10 -7.88
CA GLU A 57 -1.45 -2.51 -9.16
C GLU A 57 -1.61 -1.00 -9.04
N THR A 58 -1.29 -0.28 -10.09
CA THR A 58 -1.61 1.14 -10.25
C THR A 58 -2.50 1.37 -11.46
N CYS A 59 -3.29 2.45 -11.46
CA CYS A 59 -4.12 2.81 -12.62
C CYS A 59 -3.26 2.94 -13.88
N PRO A 60 -3.44 2.07 -14.90
CA PRO A 60 -2.55 2.03 -16.07
C PRO A 60 -2.70 3.26 -16.98
N LYS A 61 -3.80 4.00 -16.83
CA LYS A 61 -4.04 5.18 -17.68
C LYS A 61 -3.41 6.44 -17.13
N ARG A 62 -3.48 6.67 -15.81
CA ARG A 62 -3.09 7.95 -15.20
C ARG A 62 -2.44 7.81 -13.82
N GLY A 63 -2.39 6.62 -13.23
CA GLY A 63 -1.91 6.46 -11.85
C GLY A 63 -2.81 7.15 -10.81
N CYS A 64 -4.13 7.21 -11.03
CA CYS A 64 -5.08 7.94 -10.19
C CYS A 64 -5.66 7.11 -9.04
N TRP A 65 -5.29 5.85 -8.96
CA TRP A 65 -5.59 4.90 -7.88
C TRP A 65 -4.53 3.80 -7.85
N MET A 66 -4.49 3.08 -6.77
CA MET A 66 -3.70 1.85 -6.67
C MET A 66 -4.40 0.83 -5.76
N THR A 67 -3.99 -0.42 -5.83
CA THR A 67 -4.31 -1.45 -4.85
C THR A 67 -3.06 -1.81 -4.06
N MET A 68 -3.22 -2.04 -2.78
CA MET A 68 -2.14 -2.42 -1.87
C MET A 68 -2.48 -3.71 -1.15
N ALA A 69 -1.54 -4.65 -1.15
CA ALA A 69 -1.58 -5.80 -0.24
C ALA A 69 -1.14 -5.37 1.16
N THR A 70 -1.91 -5.76 2.16
CA THR A 70 -1.53 -5.77 3.56
C THR A 70 -1.20 -7.20 3.99
N GLN A 71 -1.08 -7.51 5.27
CA GLN A 71 -0.81 -8.88 5.70
C GLN A 71 -2.00 -9.81 5.47
N THR A 72 -3.22 -9.31 5.56
CA THR A 72 -4.46 -10.11 5.51
C THR A 72 -5.40 -9.72 4.38
N ASP A 73 -5.32 -8.51 3.87
CA ASP A 73 -6.31 -7.93 2.95
C ASP A 73 -5.66 -7.20 1.76
N THR A 74 -6.48 -6.90 0.77
CA THR A 74 -6.18 -5.94 -0.30
C THR A 74 -7.00 -4.69 -0.09
N VAL A 75 -6.34 -3.53 -0.07
CA VAL A 75 -6.98 -2.23 0.11
C VAL A 75 -6.94 -1.45 -1.20
N PHE A 76 -8.12 -0.98 -1.65
CA PHE A 76 -8.21 -0.04 -2.76
C PHE A 76 -7.93 1.37 -2.26
N VAL A 77 -6.96 2.04 -2.89
CA VAL A 77 -6.52 3.40 -2.55
C VAL A 77 -6.82 4.33 -3.71
N ARG A 78 -7.74 5.26 -3.51
CA ARG A 78 -7.95 6.41 -4.40
C ARG A 78 -7.23 7.63 -3.87
N PHE A 79 -6.92 8.56 -4.72
CA PHE A 79 -6.26 9.81 -4.32
C PHE A 79 -7.28 10.92 -4.21
N ARG A 80 -7.19 11.72 -3.12
CA ARG A 80 -8.16 12.77 -2.80
C ARG A 80 -8.33 13.71 -3.97
N ASP A 81 -9.58 13.88 -4.39
CA ASP A 81 -10.02 14.79 -5.45
C ASP A 81 -9.25 14.63 -6.78
N TYR A 82 -8.62 13.46 -7.00
CA TYR A 82 -7.70 13.24 -8.13
C TYR A 82 -6.57 14.28 -8.22
N GLY A 83 -6.16 14.82 -7.06
CA GLY A 83 -5.21 15.92 -6.96
C GLY A 83 -3.76 15.56 -7.26
N PHE A 84 -3.43 14.26 -7.28
CA PHE A 84 -2.09 13.77 -7.63
C PHE A 84 -2.15 12.37 -8.25
N PHE A 85 -1.02 11.91 -8.76
CA PHE A 85 -0.89 10.63 -9.46
C PHE A 85 0.39 9.93 -9.03
N VAL A 86 0.38 8.59 -9.04
CA VAL A 86 1.56 7.74 -8.87
C VAL A 86 2.02 7.20 -10.23
N PRO A 87 3.23 6.63 -10.35
CA PRO A 87 3.67 6.02 -11.60
C PRO A 87 2.69 4.95 -12.11
N THR A 88 2.45 4.94 -13.41
CA THR A 88 1.59 3.97 -14.08
C THR A 88 2.31 2.66 -14.38
N ASP A 89 3.62 2.61 -14.18
CA ASP A 89 4.50 1.47 -14.46
C ASP A 89 5.66 1.44 -13.45
N GLY A 90 6.11 0.25 -13.09
CA GLY A 90 7.26 0.03 -12.21
C GLY A 90 7.04 0.37 -10.74
N ALA A 91 5.80 0.52 -10.29
CA ALA A 91 5.43 0.69 -8.88
C ALA A 91 5.04 -0.64 -8.21
N GLU A 92 4.61 -1.62 -8.98
CA GLU A 92 4.17 -2.94 -8.51
C GLU A 92 5.30 -3.64 -7.74
N GLY A 93 4.94 -4.27 -6.63
CA GLY A 93 5.86 -4.97 -5.73
C GLY A 93 6.65 -4.05 -4.79
N LYS A 94 6.57 -2.74 -4.95
CA LYS A 94 7.24 -1.79 -4.05
C LYS A 94 6.43 -1.56 -2.79
N ALA A 95 7.15 -1.36 -1.69
CA ALA A 95 6.54 -0.92 -0.44
C ALA A 95 6.04 0.53 -0.57
N ALA A 96 4.85 0.78 -0.06
CA ALA A 96 4.25 2.11 -0.03
C ALA A 96 3.63 2.41 1.34
N ILE A 97 3.56 3.69 1.64
CA ILE A 97 2.84 4.23 2.79
C ILE A 97 1.82 5.23 2.25
N VAL A 98 0.58 5.12 2.73
CA VAL A 98 -0.50 6.05 2.42
C VAL A 98 -1.02 6.69 3.70
N GLN A 99 -1.32 7.97 3.66
CA GLN A 99 -1.95 8.71 4.76
C GLN A 99 -3.24 9.36 4.28
N GLY A 100 -4.30 9.24 5.07
CA GLY A 100 -5.63 9.78 4.77
C GLY A 100 -6.73 9.05 5.50
N ASP A 101 -7.88 8.88 4.88
CA ASP A 101 -9.06 8.25 5.46
C ASP A 101 -9.15 6.77 5.07
N LEU A 102 -9.11 5.88 6.07
CA LEU A 102 -9.49 4.48 5.96
C LEU A 102 -10.96 4.37 6.37
N PHE A 103 -11.84 3.89 5.48
CA PHE A 103 -13.29 3.92 5.69
C PHE A 103 -13.98 2.66 5.20
N VAL A 104 -15.16 2.39 5.80
CA VAL A 104 -16.03 1.28 5.38
C VAL A 104 -16.64 1.60 4.01
N ASP A 105 -16.50 0.66 3.09
CA ASP A 105 -17.02 0.76 1.73
C ASP A 105 -17.69 -0.57 1.31
N THR A 106 -18.54 -0.52 0.31
CA THR A 106 -19.10 -1.72 -0.31
C THR A 106 -18.21 -2.13 -1.49
N ILE A 107 -17.47 -3.20 -1.31
CA ILE A 107 -16.58 -3.75 -2.35
C ILE A 107 -17.43 -4.53 -3.35
N SER A 108 -17.43 -4.09 -4.60
CA SER A 108 -18.23 -4.73 -5.66
C SER A 108 -17.72 -6.14 -5.97
N VAL A 109 -18.63 -7.00 -6.47
CA VAL A 109 -18.28 -8.37 -6.94
C VAL A 109 -17.10 -8.36 -7.89
N ARG A 110 -17.07 -7.42 -8.83
CA ARG A 110 -15.95 -7.29 -9.78
C ARG A 110 -14.62 -7.04 -9.09
N MET A 111 -14.60 -6.17 -8.06
CA MET A 111 -13.38 -5.88 -7.30
C MET A 111 -12.94 -7.07 -6.45
N LEU A 112 -13.90 -7.75 -5.78
CA LEU A 112 -13.61 -8.95 -5.00
C LEU A 112 -13.04 -10.07 -5.88
N GLN A 113 -13.61 -10.28 -7.08
CA GLN A 113 -13.09 -11.22 -8.07
C GLN A 113 -11.68 -10.84 -8.55
N HIS A 114 -11.42 -9.56 -8.73
CA HIS A 114 -10.10 -9.06 -9.08
C HIS A 114 -9.08 -9.34 -7.98
N TYR A 115 -9.39 -9.02 -6.73
CA TYR A 115 -8.54 -9.34 -5.57
C TYR A 115 -8.28 -10.83 -5.41
N ALA A 116 -9.32 -11.66 -5.61
CA ALA A 116 -9.18 -13.12 -5.57
C ALA A 116 -8.25 -13.65 -6.67
N LYS A 117 -8.31 -13.07 -7.87
CA LYS A 117 -7.40 -13.38 -8.97
C LYS A 117 -5.95 -13.01 -8.63
N ASP A 118 -5.72 -11.82 -8.08
CA ASP A 118 -4.38 -11.35 -7.67
C ASP A 118 -3.80 -12.20 -6.53
N ALA A 119 -4.68 -12.71 -5.65
CA ALA A 119 -4.33 -13.68 -4.61
C ALA A 119 -4.12 -15.11 -5.14
N GLY A 120 -4.18 -15.34 -6.45
CA GLY A 120 -3.94 -16.64 -7.07
C GLY A 120 -5.05 -17.67 -6.88
N LYS A 121 -6.29 -17.23 -6.58
CA LYS A 121 -7.44 -18.12 -6.45
C LYS A 121 -7.80 -18.77 -7.78
N SER A 122 -8.36 -19.99 -7.72
CA SER A 122 -8.82 -20.71 -8.90
C SER A 122 -10.03 -20.03 -9.56
N LYS A 123 -10.28 -20.32 -10.84
CA LYS A 123 -11.45 -19.79 -11.55
C LYS A 123 -12.76 -20.18 -10.89
N GLU A 124 -12.80 -21.39 -10.32
CA GLU A 124 -13.95 -21.94 -9.61
C GLU A 124 -14.24 -21.20 -8.31
N GLU A 125 -13.19 -20.83 -7.56
CA GLU A 125 -13.30 -20.01 -6.34
C GLU A 125 -13.75 -18.58 -6.68
N ILE A 126 -13.16 -17.98 -7.72
CA ILE A 126 -13.53 -16.64 -8.17
C ILE A 126 -14.98 -16.58 -8.62
N ALA A 127 -15.46 -17.60 -9.35
CA ALA A 127 -16.85 -17.66 -9.82
C ALA A 127 -17.89 -17.77 -8.70
N LYS A 128 -17.48 -18.21 -7.49
CA LYS A 128 -18.36 -18.26 -6.30
C LYS A 128 -18.59 -16.89 -5.67
N ILE A 129 -17.79 -15.89 -6.02
CA ILE A 129 -17.95 -14.51 -5.54
C ILE A 129 -19.06 -13.87 -6.38
N THR A 130 -20.27 -13.84 -5.84
CA THR A 130 -21.49 -13.40 -6.55
C THR A 130 -22.18 -12.20 -5.89
N GLU A 131 -21.79 -11.84 -4.68
CA GLU A 131 -22.36 -10.74 -3.91
C GLU A 131 -21.28 -9.75 -3.48
N PRO A 132 -21.61 -8.45 -3.36
CA PRO A 132 -20.70 -7.46 -2.80
C PRO A 132 -20.54 -7.68 -1.30
N GLU A 133 -19.38 -7.27 -0.76
CA GLU A 133 -19.07 -7.38 0.66
C GLU A 133 -18.72 -6.01 1.23
N LEU A 134 -18.96 -5.83 2.54
CA LEU A 134 -18.42 -4.69 3.26
C LEU A 134 -16.92 -4.92 3.48
N GLY A 135 -16.14 -3.95 3.09
CA GLY A 135 -14.69 -3.95 3.25
C GLY A 135 -14.18 -2.56 3.64
N LEU A 136 -12.88 -2.38 3.60
CA LEU A 136 -12.26 -1.08 3.83
C LEU A 136 -11.60 -0.58 2.54
N SER A 137 -11.84 0.68 2.24
CA SER A 137 -11.17 1.45 1.18
C SER A 137 -10.40 2.62 1.77
N PHE A 138 -9.49 3.18 1.01
CA PHE A 138 -8.63 4.28 1.45
C PHE A 138 -8.73 5.47 0.51
N THR A 139 -8.88 6.68 1.07
CA THR A 139 -8.68 7.93 0.32
C THR A 139 -7.41 8.59 0.82
N ALA A 140 -6.37 8.59 0.00
CA ALA A 140 -5.06 9.09 0.37
C ALA A 140 -4.92 10.58 0.07
N ASP A 141 -4.38 11.32 1.03
CA ASP A 141 -3.91 12.70 0.89
C ASP A 141 -2.47 12.73 0.39
N GLY A 142 -1.67 11.75 0.79
CA GLY A 142 -0.29 11.59 0.37
C GLY A 142 0.14 10.12 0.31
N VAL A 143 1.14 9.86 -0.52
CA VAL A 143 1.74 8.54 -0.75
C VAL A 143 3.25 8.66 -0.74
N ILE A 144 3.91 7.70 -0.10
CA ILE A 144 5.36 7.48 -0.19
C ILE A 144 5.59 6.11 -0.82
N ILE A 145 6.41 6.04 -1.86
CA ILE A 145 6.83 4.78 -2.51
C ILE A 145 8.34 4.60 -2.30
N LYS A 146 8.74 3.41 -1.85
CA LYS A 146 10.14 3.04 -1.71
C LYS A 146 10.73 2.74 -3.09
N LYS A 147 11.86 3.35 -3.42
CA LYS A 147 12.62 3.07 -4.67
C LYS A 147 13.29 1.72 -4.65
#